data_4d4c7172cc8b3813731749c1cc5843f5
#
_entry.id   4d4c7172cc8b3813731749c1cc5843f5
#
_cell.length_a   1.000
_cell.length_b   1.000
_cell.length_c   1.000
_cell.angle_alpha   90.00
_cell.angle_beta   90.00
_cell.angle_gamma   90.00
#
_symmetry.space_group_name_H-M   'P 1'
#
loop_
_entity.id
_entity.type
_entity.pdbx_description
1 polymer ?
#
loop_
_entity_poly.entity_id
_entity_poly.type
_entity_poly.pdbx_seq_one_letter_code
_entity_poly.pdbx_strand_id
1 'polypeptide(L)'
;MNLHPYRLLPLAVVLLAACQNTVISRPGGVALPAAFDHAQSARDSADIAQWWRQWRDPVLDALIERGLRQNYDIAIARSRLEEARAVARLAQADLGPKASASATFMRMDARIDNPLDDRARDALGRYPQAAALNRDHFTLDGSSLSGGLNASWEPDIFGQKRSDADATRYAALGAQEQAYGAQLLVAGDIATHYLQARAAQSRQRAAERSIAVLKRLTDYVQSRFQAGHLSAYELKQARAQLSAAQARESTLTAEYAAHVRAIAVLTGQVPQTFRLADYEIGRASCRERV
;
A
#
# COMPACT_ATOMS: atom_id res chain seq x y z
N MET A 1 -43.63 -38.72 36.55
CA MET A 1 -42.43 -39.27 35.89
C MET A 1 -41.23 -38.43 36.36
N ASN A 2 -40.61 -38.85 37.49
CA ASN A 2 -39.51 -38.11 38.12
C ASN A 2 -38.21 -38.46 37.41
N LEU A 3 -37.78 -37.57 36.46
CA LEU A 3 -36.46 -37.64 35.85
C LEU A 3 -35.41 -37.28 36.90
N HIS A 4 -34.61 -38.26 37.32
CA HIS A 4 -33.56 -38.06 38.30
C HIS A 4 -32.48 -37.12 37.71
N PRO A 5 -32.12 -36.00 38.37
CA PRO A 5 -31.20 -34.96 37.83
C PRO A 5 -29.83 -35.53 37.46
N TYR A 6 -29.38 -36.61 38.03
CA TYR A 6 -28.08 -37.27 37.77
C TYR A 6 -27.98 -37.93 36.38
N ARG A 7 -29.09 -38.21 35.69
CA ARG A 7 -29.08 -38.79 34.33
C ARG A 7 -28.83 -37.72 33.23
N LEU A 8 -29.03 -36.45 33.54
CA LEU A 8 -28.74 -35.33 32.60
C LEU A 8 -27.29 -34.84 32.67
N LEU A 9 -26.56 -35.19 33.74
CA LEU A 9 -25.18 -34.78 33.94
C LEU A 9 -24.22 -35.27 32.81
N PRO A 10 -24.25 -36.57 32.41
CA PRO A 10 -23.39 -37.02 31.31
C PRO A 10 -23.76 -36.41 29.96
N LEU A 11 -25.02 -36.08 29.71
CA LEU A 11 -25.46 -35.42 28.48
C LEU A 11 -24.95 -33.97 28.42
N ALA A 12 -24.94 -33.26 29.55
CA ALA A 12 -24.38 -31.92 29.67
C ALA A 12 -22.84 -31.90 29.45
N VAL A 13 -22.13 -32.91 29.97
CA VAL A 13 -20.68 -33.07 29.77
C VAL A 13 -20.33 -33.35 28.29
N VAL A 14 -21.14 -34.18 27.61
CA VAL A 14 -20.95 -34.48 26.17
C VAL A 14 -21.22 -33.23 25.30
N LEU A 15 -22.23 -32.43 25.64
CA LEU A 15 -22.52 -31.16 24.92
C LEU A 15 -21.43 -30.12 25.14
N LEU A 16 -20.80 -30.07 26.30
CA LEU A 16 -19.68 -29.16 26.57
C LEU A 16 -18.38 -29.61 25.89
N ALA A 17 -18.17 -30.90 25.67
CA ALA A 17 -17.02 -31.44 24.94
C ALA A 17 -17.10 -31.20 23.41
N ALA A 18 -18.28 -30.89 22.87
CA ALA A 18 -18.46 -30.61 21.44
C ALA A 18 -17.92 -29.21 20.99
N CYS A 19 -17.63 -28.33 21.93
CA CYS A 19 -17.02 -27.03 21.66
C CYS A 19 -15.50 -27.17 21.54
N GLN A 20 -15.01 -27.94 20.57
CA GLN A 20 -13.56 -27.99 20.30
C GLN A 20 -13.13 -26.81 19.43
N ASN A 21 -12.06 -26.14 19.85
CA ASN A 21 -11.37 -25.17 19.01
C ASN A 21 -10.96 -25.84 17.69
N THR A 22 -11.45 -25.31 16.57
CA THR A 22 -11.05 -25.78 15.26
C THR A 22 -9.57 -25.41 15.06
N VAL A 23 -8.69 -26.37 15.24
CA VAL A 23 -7.28 -26.20 14.85
C VAL A 23 -7.24 -26.14 13.32
N ILE A 24 -6.99 -24.95 12.78
CA ILE A 24 -6.78 -24.78 11.33
C ILE A 24 -5.49 -25.51 10.99
N SER A 25 -5.61 -26.74 10.47
CA SER A 25 -4.50 -27.46 9.85
C SER A 25 -4.11 -26.74 8.56
N ARG A 26 -2.90 -26.23 8.49
CA ARG A 26 -2.38 -25.74 7.22
C ARG A 26 -2.25 -26.94 6.26
N PRO A 27 -2.78 -26.86 5.03
CA PRO A 27 -2.49 -27.87 4.03
C PRO A 27 -0.97 -28.01 3.93
N GLY A 28 -0.50 -29.25 3.95
CA GLY A 28 0.91 -29.59 4.05
C GLY A 28 1.74 -28.81 3.03
N GLY A 29 2.86 -28.28 3.48
CA GLY A 29 3.81 -27.62 2.59
C GLY A 29 4.24 -28.56 1.46
N VAL A 30 4.49 -28.01 0.29
CA VAL A 30 5.11 -28.77 -0.82
C VAL A 30 6.39 -29.40 -0.31
N ALA A 31 6.53 -30.72 -0.41
CA ALA A 31 7.75 -31.39 -0.06
C ALA A 31 8.86 -30.93 -1.03
N LEU A 32 9.78 -30.13 -0.55
CA LEU A 32 10.92 -29.68 -1.33
C LEU A 32 11.91 -30.86 -1.49
N PRO A 33 12.55 -31.01 -2.66
CA PRO A 33 13.61 -31.99 -2.83
C PRO A 33 14.77 -31.71 -1.88
N ALA A 34 15.49 -32.73 -1.47
CA ALA A 34 16.62 -32.61 -0.53
C ALA A 34 17.76 -31.72 -1.07
N ALA A 35 17.85 -31.57 -2.37
CA ALA A 35 18.77 -30.66 -3.06
C ALA A 35 18.15 -30.18 -4.37
N PHE A 36 18.44 -28.94 -4.78
CA PHE A 36 18.10 -28.44 -6.11
C PHE A 36 19.17 -28.88 -7.14
N ASP A 37 18.78 -29.09 -8.39
CA ASP A 37 19.65 -29.63 -9.47
C ASP A 37 20.97 -28.85 -9.67
N HIS A 38 21.01 -27.56 -9.32
CA HIS A 38 22.20 -26.71 -9.46
C HIS A 38 22.73 -26.18 -8.11
N ALA A 39 22.37 -26.82 -7.00
CA ALA A 39 22.79 -26.36 -5.65
C ALA A 39 24.31 -26.40 -5.46
N GLN A 40 25.04 -27.23 -6.20
CA GLN A 40 26.51 -27.35 -6.12
C GLN A 40 27.26 -26.13 -6.66
N SER A 41 26.62 -25.30 -7.49
CA SER A 41 27.18 -24.03 -8.00
C SER A 41 26.84 -22.81 -7.14
N ALA A 42 25.91 -22.93 -6.21
CA ALA A 42 25.54 -21.88 -5.25
C ALA A 42 26.56 -21.85 -4.10
N ARG A 43 27.71 -21.26 -4.36
CA ARG A 43 28.67 -20.90 -3.31
C ARG A 43 28.19 -19.58 -2.73
N ASP A 44 27.91 -19.56 -1.45
CA ASP A 44 27.40 -18.46 -0.65
C ASP A 44 25.90 -18.14 -0.81
N SER A 45 25.20 -18.18 0.30
CA SER A 45 23.88 -17.60 0.45
C SER A 45 23.99 -16.07 0.30
N ALA A 46 23.78 -15.56 -0.90
CA ALA A 46 23.64 -14.15 -1.08
C ALA A 46 22.54 -13.63 -0.12
N ASP A 47 22.79 -12.52 0.53
CA ASP A 47 21.76 -11.87 1.33
C ASP A 47 20.57 -11.51 0.43
N ILE A 48 19.53 -12.34 0.49
CA ILE A 48 18.31 -12.15 -0.31
C ILE A 48 17.68 -10.80 -0.05
N ALA A 49 17.88 -10.26 1.15
CA ALA A 49 17.35 -8.95 1.52
C ALA A 49 18.05 -7.79 0.78
N GLN A 50 19.25 -8.01 0.27
CA GLN A 50 20.05 -6.99 -0.44
C GLN A 50 20.67 -7.54 -1.74
N TRP A 51 19.91 -8.39 -2.46
CA TRP A 51 20.34 -9.10 -3.66
C TRP A 51 20.97 -8.19 -4.74
N TRP A 52 20.56 -6.94 -4.84
CA TRP A 52 21.09 -5.97 -5.83
C TRP A 52 22.53 -5.57 -5.58
N ARG A 53 23.04 -5.65 -4.35
CA ARG A 53 24.45 -5.30 -4.01
C ARG A 53 25.47 -6.23 -4.68
N GLN A 54 25.04 -7.39 -5.14
CA GLN A 54 25.90 -8.31 -5.91
C GLN A 54 26.41 -7.67 -7.21
N TRP A 55 25.68 -6.71 -7.75
CA TRP A 55 26.07 -6.03 -8.98
C TRP A 55 27.13 -4.96 -8.77
N ARG A 56 27.45 -4.63 -7.53
CA ARG A 56 28.49 -3.66 -7.17
C ARG A 56 28.31 -2.32 -7.90
N ASP A 57 27.07 -1.89 -8.12
CA ASP A 57 26.74 -0.65 -8.80
C ASP A 57 26.23 0.38 -7.77
N PRO A 58 27.06 1.39 -7.40
CA PRO A 58 26.70 2.34 -6.37
C PRO A 58 25.53 3.26 -6.77
N VAL A 59 25.29 3.43 -8.07
CA VAL A 59 24.13 4.22 -8.54
C VAL A 59 22.85 3.43 -8.31
N LEU A 60 22.84 2.15 -8.64
CA LEU A 60 21.73 1.26 -8.38
C LEU A 60 21.43 1.15 -6.88
N ASP A 61 22.47 0.94 -6.07
CA ASP A 61 22.35 0.87 -4.61
C ASP A 61 21.66 2.12 -4.05
N ALA A 62 22.14 3.30 -4.42
CA ALA A 62 21.57 4.57 -3.98
C ALA A 62 20.12 4.77 -4.42
N LEU A 63 19.76 4.34 -5.64
CA LEU A 63 18.39 4.42 -6.15
C LEU A 63 17.44 3.50 -5.38
N ILE A 64 17.83 2.24 -5.15
CA ILE A 64 17.00 1.28 -4.40
C ILE A 64 16.84 1.75 -2.95
N GLU A 65 17.92 2.14 -2.28
CA GLU A 65 17.84 2.65 -0.92
C GLU A 65 16.93 3.88 -0.80
N ARG A 66 16.95 4.76 -1.79
CA ARG A 66 16.03 5.90 -1.84
C ARG A 66 14.59 5.45 -2.06
N GLY A 67 14.34 4.54 -3.00
CA GLY A 67 13.01 3.97 -3.24
C GLY A 67 12.43 3.32 -1.99
N LEU A 68 13.21 2.50 -1.30
CA LEU A 68 12.79 1.86 -0.04
C LEU A 68 12.41 2.86 1.07
N ARG A 69 12.98 4.07 1.05
CA ARG A 69 12.65 5.13 2.01
C ARG A 69 11.51 6.03 1.58
N GLN A 70 11.38 6.34 0.28
CA GLN A 70 10.56 7.45 -0.22
C GLN A 70 9.43 7.00 -1.17
N ASN A 71 9.33 5.72 -1.50
CA ASN A 71 8.26 5.22 -2.37
C ASN A 71 6.90 5.26 -1.66
N TYR A 72 5.88 5.75 -2.36
CA TYR A 72 4.53 5.90 -1.81
C TYR A 72 3.80 4.57 -1.61
N ASP A 73 4.04 3.57 -2.47
CA ASP A 73 3.40 2.26 -2.32
C ASP A 73 3.90 1.55 -1.06
N ILE A 74 5.20 1.69 -0.74
CA ILE A 74 5.77 1.21 0.53
C ILE A 74 5.17 1.99 1.71
N ALA A 75 4.99 3.30 1.59
CA ALA A 75 4.36 4.10 2.63
C ALA A 75 2.91 3.66 2.89
N ILE A 76 2.14 3.40 1.84
CA ILE A 76 0.78 2.86 1.93
C ILE A 76 0.79 1.48 2.60
N ALA A 77 1.68 0.58 2.19
CA ALA A 77 1.78 -0.75 2.79
C ALA A 77 2.14 -0.70 4.28
N ARG A 78 3.03 0.20 4.68
CA ARG A 78 3.36 0.45 6.10
C ARG A 78 2.16 0.98 6.89
N SER A 79 1.41 1.93 6.33
CA SER A 79 0.21 2.46 6.98
C SER A 79 -0.86 1.37 7.18
N ARG A 80 -1.05 0.49 6.20
CA ARG A 80 -1.95 -0.68 6.33
C ARG A 80 -1.49 -1.66 7.39
N LEU A 81 -0.17 -1.85 7.53
CA LEU A 81 0.38 -2.67 8.61
C LEU A 81 0.10 -2.04 9.98
N GLU A 82 0.28 -0.73 10.13
CA GLU A 82 -0.02 -0.04 11.39
C GLU A 82 -1.52 -0.11 11.73
N GLU A 83 -2.41 0.02 10.73
CA GLU A 83 -3.84 -0.19 10.87
C GLU A 83 -4.15 -1.62 11.37
N ALA A 84 -3.62 -2.64 10.71
CA ALA A 84 -3.83 -4.02 11.10
C ALA A 84 -3.31 -4.32 12.52
N ARG A 85 -2.17 -3.74 12.90
CA ARG A 85 -1.63 -3.82 14.27
C ARG A 85 -2.52 -3.11 15.29
N ALA A 86 -3.14 -1.99 14.91
CA ALA A 86 -4.08 -1.29 15.79
C ALA A 86 -5.36 -2.10 16.01
N VAL A 87 -5.89 -2.72 14.96
CA VAL A 87 -7.04 -3.65 15.05
C VAL A 87 -6.72 -4.84 15.94
N ALA A 88 -5.53 -5.44 15.79
CA ALA A 88 -5.10 -6.54 16.65
C ALA A 88 -4.98 -6.12 18.12
N ARG A 89 -4.47 -4.92 18.42
CA ARG A 89 -4.43 -4.38 19.78
C ARG A 89 -5.84 -4.14 20.33
N LEU A 90 -6.77 -3.67 19.51
CA LEU A 90 -8.17 -3.47 19.91
C LEU A 90 -8.83 -4.79 20.29
N ALA A 91 -8.69 -5.82 19.45
CA ALA A 91 -9.22 -7.15 19.73
C ALA A 91 -8.60 -7.78 20.99
N GLN A 92 -7.32 -7.56 21.22
CA GLN A 92 -6.64 -7.98 22.45
C GLN A 92 -7.16 -7.24 23.70
N ALA A 93 -7.44 -5.93 23.57
CA ALA A 93 -8.01 -5.13 24.65
C ALA A 93 -9.45 -5.56 25.01
N ASP A 94 -10.20 -6.12 24.05
CA ASP A 94 -11.57 -6.62 24.24
C ASP A 94 -11.64 -7.85 25.17
N LEU A 95 -10.51 -8.50 25.44
CA LEU A 95 -10.40 -9.59 26.42
C LEU A 95 -10.47 -9.08 27.87
N GLY A 96 -10.16 -7.80 28.08
CA GLY A 96 -10.13 -7.16 29.40
C GLY A 96 -11.42 -6.43 29.77
N PRO A 97 -11.47 -5.89 30.98
CA PRO A 97 -12.57 -5.02 31.40
C PRO A 97 -12.55 -3.70 30.64
N LYS A 98 -13.75 -3.21 30.30
CA LYS A 98 -13.97 -1.89 29.71
C LYS A 98 -14.46 -0.94 30.78
N ALA A 99 -13.87 0.25 30.83
CA ALA A 99 -14.33 1.33 31.67
C ALA A 99 -14.62 2.55 30.82
N SER A 100 -15.76 3.20 31.08
CA SER A 100 -16.14 4.44 30.42
C SER A 100 -16.59 5.48 31.44
N ALA A 101 -16.24 6.73 31.19
CA ALA A 101 -16.76 7.88 31.91
C ALA A 101 -17.64 8.68 30.96
N SER A 102 -18.81 9.09 31.44
CA SER A 102 -19.73 9.94 30.70
C SER A 102 -20.10 11.16 31.51
N ALA A 103 -20.23 12.30 30.84
CA ALA A 103 -20.80 13.51 31.40
C ALA A 103 -21.77 14.08 30.37
N THR A 104 -23.00 14.29 30.78
CA THR A 104 -24.05 14.86 29.93
C THR A 104 -24.57 16.12 30.56
N PHE A 105 -24.48 17.23 29.86
CA PHE A 105 -25.16 18.45 30.18
C PHE A 105 -26.35 18.62 29.24
N MET A 106 -27.54 18.76 29.83
CA MET A 106 -28.77 18.99 29.08
C MET A 106 -29.37 20.30 29.57
N ARG A 107 -29.69 21.17 28.65
CA ARG A 107 -30.50 22.32 28.87
C ARG A 107 -31.77 22.20 28.06
N MET A 108 -32.88 22.40 28.71
CA MET A 108 -34.20 22.38 28.10
C MET A 108 -34.85 23.74 28.31
N ASP A 109 -35.14 24.41 27.22
CA ASP A 109 -35.92 25.64 27.19
C ASP A 109 -37.14 25.32 26.29
N ALA A 110 -38.28 25.15 26.91
CA ALA A 110 -39.52 24.87 26.19
C ALA A 110 -40.52 25.96 26.46
N ARG A 111 -41.16 26.45 25.41
CA ARG A 111 -42.29 27.34 25.49
C ARG A 111 -43.53 26.57 25.04
N ILE A 112 -44.51 26.46 25.91
CA ILE A 112 -45.77 25.76 25.65
C ILE A 112 -46.86 26.82 25.61
N ASP A 113 -47.52 26.99 24.48
CA ASP A 113 -48.65 27.92 24.38
C ASP A 113 -49.80 27.39 25.23
N ASN A 114 -50.47 28.33 25.89
CA ASN A 114 -51.59 27.97 26.73
C ASN A 114 -52.72 27.36 25.89
N PRO A 115 -53.15 26.15 26.14
CA PRO A 115 -54.20 25.48 25.36
C PRO A 115 -55.60 26.04 25.63
N LEU A 116 -55.73 26.94 26.61
CA LEU A 116 -57.04 27.54 26.95
C LEU A 116 -57.38 28.63 25.96
N ASP A 117 -58.61 28.61 25.47
CA ASP A 117 -59.15 29.68 24.62
C ASP A 117 -59.37 30.97 25.44
N ASP A 118 -59.58 32.10 24.76
CA ASP A 118 -59.73 33.40 25.41
C ASP A 118 -60.89 33.44 26.38
N ARG A 119 -61.99 32.73 26.09
CA ARG A 119 -63.16 32.66 26.98
C ARG A 119 -62.86 31.93 28.28
N ALA A 120 -62.15 30.83 28.21
CA ALA A 120 -61.70 30.08 29.36
C ALA A 120 -60.70 30.88 30.21
N ARG A 121 -59.81 31.59 29.59
CA ARG A 121 -58.87 32.49 30.25
C ARG A 121 -59.54 33.64 30.95
N ASP A 122 -60.54 34.30 30.34
CA ASP A 122 -61.32 35.36 30.96
C ASP A 122 -62.16 34.86 32.16
N ALA A 123 -62.69 33.67 32.06
CA ALA A 123 -63.41 33.03 33.19
C ALA A 123 -62.48 32.73 34.36
N LEU A 124 -61.25 32.22 34.07
CA LEU A 124 -60.21 31.97 35.08
C LEU A 124 -59.65 33.26 35.72
N GLY A 125 -59.59 34.34 34.94
CA GLY A 125 -59.13 35.66 35.41
C GLY A 125 -59.98 36.26 36.57
N ARG A 126 -61.19 35.75 36.76
CA ARG A 126 -62.05 36.11 37.89
C ARG A 126 -61.64 35.49 39.21
N TYR A 127 -60.75 34.52 39.20
CA TYR A 127 -60.29 33.84 40.39
C TYR A 127 -58.79 34.08 40.63
N PRO A 128 -58.44 34.79 41.71
CA PRO A 128 -57.06 35.17 42.03
C PRO A 128 -56.12 33.92 42.12
N GLN A 129 -56.68 32.81 42.56
CA GLN A 129 -55.93 31.54 42.70
C GLN A 129 -55.55 30.92 41.35
N ALA A 130 -56.23 31.29 40.26
CA ALA A 130 -55.99 30.77 38.91
C ALA A 130 -55.11 31.68 38.05
N ALA A 131 -54.61 32.78 38.62
CA ALA A 131 -53.76 33.73 37.87
C ALA A 131 -52.55 33.15 37.23
N ALA A 132 -51.98 32.02 37.78
CA ALA A 132 -50.85 31.31 37.20
C ALA A 132 -51.23 30.57 35.89
N LEU A 133 -52.49 30.22 35.68
CA LEU A 133 -53.01 29.53 34.49
C LEU A 133 -53.45 30.52 33.40
N ASN A 134 -53.53 31.80 33.69
CA ASN A 134 -53.96 32.86 32.78
C ASN A 134 -52.78 33.52 32.05
N ARG A 135 -51.72 32.77 31.77
CA ARG A 135 -50.56 33.23 31.00
C ARG A 135 -50.70 32.77 29.56
N ASP A 136 -50.22 33.56 28.59
CA ASP A 136 -50.26 33.17 27.17
C ASP A 136 -49.42 31.95 26.87
N HIS A 137 -48.36 31.77 27.60
CA HIS A 137 -47.46 30.62 27.48
C HIS A 137 -46.84 30.24 28.82
N PHE A 138 -46.51 28.99 28.92
CA PHE A 138 -45.72 28.42 30.03
C PHE A 138 -44.29 28.23 29.55
N THR A 139 -43.34 28.74 30.29
CA THR A 139 -41.92 28.45 30.04
C THR A 139 -41.49 27.32 30.98
N LEU A 140 -40.93 26.30 30.37
CA LEU A 140 -40.29 25.23 31.10
C LEU A 140 -38.79 25.35 30.84
N ASP A 141 -38.09 25.87 31.79
CA ASP A 141 -36.64 25.99 31.73
C ASP A 141 -36.00 25.08 32.78
N GLY A 142 -34.97 24.39 32.36
CA GLY A 142 -34.26 23.50 33.25
C GLY A 142 -32.89 23.15 32.70
N SER A 143 -31.96 22.93 33.59
CA SER A 143 -30.68 22.39 33.24
C SER A 143 -30.36 21.20 34.13
N SER A 144 -29.81 20.16 33.54
CA SER A 144 -29.32 18.99 34.26
C SER A 144 -27.90 18.69 33.88
N LEU A 145 -27.06 18.35 34.84
CA LEU A 145 -25.74 17.79 34.65
C LEU A 145 -25.72 16.40 35.28
N SER A 146 -25.46 15.40 34.47
CA SER A 146 -25.30 14.05 34.95
C SER A 146 -23.91 13.54 34.59
N GLY A 147 -23.29 12.81 35.49
CA GLY A 147 -22.02 12.13 35.28
C GLY A 147 -22.10 10.70 35.77
N GLY A 148 -21.40 9.81 35.06
CA GLY A 148 -21.40 8.39 35.40
C GLY A 148 -20.08 7.73 35.06
N LEU A 149 -19.72 6.73 35.83
CA LEU A 149 -18.66 5.79 35.54
C LEU A 149 -19.32 4.43 35.30
N ASN A 150 -19.00 3.79 34.19
CA ASN A 150 -19.47 2.45 33.88
C ASN A 150 -18.28 1.53 33.64
N ALA A 151 -18.28 0.35 34.27
CA ALA A 151 -17.30 -0.69 34.04
C ALA A 151 -18.06 -1.99 33.68
N SER A 152 -17.62 -2.64 32.61
CA SER A 152 -18.17 -3.88 32.13
C SER A 152 -17.06 -4.85 31.76
N TRP A 153 -17.25 -6.12 32.02
CA TRP A 153 -16.35 -7.18 31.62
C TRP A 153 -17.16 -8.44 31.30
N GLU A 154 -16.80 -9.05 30.19
CA GLU A 154 -17.41 -10.31 29.77
C GLU A 154 -16.30 -11.36 29.66
N PRO A 155 -16.25 -12.31 30.64
CA PRO A 155 -15.27 -13.39 30.62
C PRO A 155 -15.44 -14.29 29.41
N ASP A 156 -14.36 -14.55 28.69
CA ASP A 156 -14.36 -15.39 27.50
C ASP A 156 -14.27 -16.87 27.86
N ILE A 157 -15.41 -17.43 28.30
CA ILE A 157 -15.50 -18.82 28.76
C ILE A 157 -15.35 -19.79 27.58
N PHE A 158 -15.92 -19.45 26.42
CA PHE A 158 -15.95 -20.30 25.23
C PHE A 158 -14.82 -20.01 24.20
N GLY A 159 -13.97 -19.03 24.45
CA GLY A 159 -12.81 -18.73 23.61
C GLY A 159 -13.12 -17.94 22.34
N GLN A 160 -14.33 -17.38 22.18
CA GLN A 160 -14.69 -16.57 21.01
C GLN A 160 -13.79 -15.34 20.88
N LYS A 161 -13.69 -14.54 21.93
CA LYS A 161 -12.88 -13.31 21.91
C LYS A 161 -11.39 -13.60 21.71
N ARG A 162 -10.90 -14.69 22.29
CA ARG A 162 -9.51 -15.15 22.04
C ARG A 162 -9.30 -15.54 20.58
N SER A 163 -10.26 -16.26 19.99
CA SER A 163 -10.20 -16.64 18.58
C SER A 163 -10.21 -15.41 17.67
N ASP A 164 -11.01 -14.39 17.97
CA ASP A 164 -11.06 -13.13 17.23
C ASP A 164 -9.74 -12.34 17.37
N ALA A 165 -9.16 -12.29 18.58
CA ALA A 165 -7.86 -11.68 18.82
C ALA A 165 -6.73 -12.39 18.07
N ASP A 166 -6.74 -13.73 18.05
CA ASP A 166 -5.77 -14.52 17.27
C ASP A 166 -5.95 -14.29 15.75
N ALA A 167 -7.19 -14.25 15.26
CA ALA A 167 -7.47 -13.98 13.85
C ALA A 167 -6.93 -12.60 13.42
N THR A 168 -7.18 -11.56 14.21
CA THR A 168 -6.65 -10.21 13.92
C THR A 168 -5.14 -10.12 14.04
N ARG A 169 -4.53 -10.87 14.96
CA ARG A 169 -3.07 -11.00 15.06
C ARG A 169 -2.47 -11.64 13.81
N TYR A 170 -3.06 -12.72 13.30
CA TYR A 170 -2.61 -13.34 12.05
C TYR A 170 -2.83 -12.43 10.84
N ALA A 171 -3.91 -11.65 10.82
CA ALA A 171 -4.13 -10.63 9.80
C ALA A 171 -3.03 -9.55 9.81
N ALA A 172 -2.58 -9.12 11.00
CA ALA A 172 -1.46 -8.18 11.12
C ALA A 172 -0.13 -8.77 10.66
N LEU A 173 0.12 -10.07 10.88
CA LEU A 173 1.28 -10.76 10.31
C LEU A 173 1.19 -10.82 8.78
N GLY A 174 0.00 -11.12 8.23
CA GLY A 174 -0.24 -11.07 6.78
C GLY A 174 0.03 -9.69 6.17
N ALA A 175 -0.40 -8.61 6.84
CA ALA A 175 -0.10 -7.25 6.42
C ALA A 175 1.42 -6.92 6.49
N GLN A 176 2.14 -7.51 7.44
CA GLN A 176 3.60 -7.37 7.52
C GLN A 176 4.29 -8.01 6.31
N GLU A 177 3.88 -9.21 5.93
CA GLU A 177 4.42 -9.89 4.74
C GLU A 177 4.10 -9.11 3.46
N GLN A 178 2.91 -8.51 3.36
CA GLN A 178 2.56 -7.62 2.26
C GLN A 178 3.45 -6.38 2.19
N ALA A 179 3.82 -5.80 3.34
CA ALA A 179 4.75 -4.67 3.37
C ALA A 179 6.17 -5.07 2.91
N TYR A 180 6.64 -6.27 3.27
CA TYR A 180 7.91 -6.80 2.74
C TYR A 180 7.81 -7.10 1.24
N GLY A 181 6.69 -7.64 0.77
CA GLY A 181 6.41 -7.84 -0.65
C GLY A 181 6.47 -6.54 -1.45
N ALA A 182 5.88 -5.46 -0.93
CA ALA A 182 5.94 -4.14 -1.57
C ALA A 182 7.38 -3.62 -1.68
N GLN A 183 8.21 -3.81 -0.65
CA GLN A 183 9.63 -3.43 -0.69
C GLN A 183 10.39 -4.22 -1.76
N LEU A 184 10.16 -5.52 -1.86
CA LEU A 184 10.79 -6.39 -2.85
C LEU A 184 10.40 -5.99 -4.27
N LEU A 185 9.11 -5.73 -4.52
CA LEU A 185 8.61 -5.29 -5.82
C LEU A 185 9.22 -3.95 -6.25
N VAL A 186 9.21 -2.95 -5.37
CA VAL A 186 9.81 -1.65 -5.66
C VAL A 186 11.31 -1.75 -5.95
N ALA A 187 12.05 -2.57 -5.21
CA ALA A 187 13.46 -2.80 -5.48
C ALA A 187 13.67 -3.47 -6.84
N GLY A 188 12.83 -4.46 -7.19
CA GLY A 188 12.86 -5.15 -8.47
C GLY A 188 12.52 -4.23 -9.65
N ASP A 189 11.51 -3.39 -9.49
CA ASP A 189 11.10 -2.43 -10.52
C ASP A 189 12.18 -1.36 -10.77
N ILE A 190 12.78 -0.81 -9.71
CA ILE A 190 13.90 0.13 -9.84
C ILE A 190 15.06 -0.52 -10.59
N ALA A 191 15.45 -1.75 -10.22
CA ALA A 191 16.53 -2.46 -10.87
C ALA A 191 16.22 -2.74 -12.35
N THR A 192 15.00 -3.17 -12.66
CA THR A 192 14.54 -3.42 -14.02
C THR A 192 14.61 -2.17 -14.87
N HIS A 193 14.01 -1.07 -14.41
CA HIS A 193 14.05 0.20 -15.15
C HIS A 193 15.45 0.76 -15.27
N TYR A 194 16.29 0.60 -14.25
CA TYR A 194 17.68 1.01 -14.29
C TYR A 194 18.46 0.26 -15.38
N LEU A 195 18.38 -1.06 -15.44
CA LEU A 195 19.05 -1.87 -16.44
C LEU A 195 18.54 -1.57 -17.85
N GLN A 196 17.24 -1.39 -18.01
CA GLN A 196 16.63 -1.03 -19.30
C GLN A 196 17.09 0.38 -19.75
N ALA A 197 17.16 1.36 -18.85
CA ALA A 197 17.71 2.68 -19.15
C ALA A 197 19.17 2.57 -19.61
N ARG A 198 20.01 1.79 -18.94
CA ARG A 198 21.41 1.58 -19.32
C ARG A 198 21.53 0.86 -20.66
N ALA A 199 20.70 -0.13 -20.92
CA ALA A 199 20.66 -0.82 -22.20
C ALA A 199 20.22 0.11 -23.35
N ALA A 200 19.21 0.96 -23.13
CA ALA A 200 18.77 1.96 -24.08
C ALA A 200 19.90 2.99 -24.36
N GLN A 201 20.57 3.48 -23.32
CA GLN A 201 21.71 4.39 -23.43
C GLN A 201 22.87 3.77 -24.24
N SER A 202 23.19 2.49 -24.03
CA SER A 202 24.23 1.79 -24.79
C SER A 202 23.85 1.64 -26.25
N ARG A 203 22.58 1.26 -26.53
CA ARG A 203 22.05 1.17 -27.92
C ARG A 203 22.01 2.54 -28.59
N GLN A 204 21.68 3.61 -27.88
CA GLN A 204 21.70 4.97 -28.40
C GLN A 204 23.11 5.38 -28.84
N ARG A 205 24.13 5.17 -27.98
CA ARG A 205 25.53 5.42 -28.35
C ARG A 205 25.98 4.64 -29.59
N ALA A 206 25.49 3.42 -29.77
CA ALA A 206 25.77 2.63 -30.97
C ALA A 206 25.06 3.18 -32.21
N ALA A 207 23.80 3.63 -32.07
CA ALA A 207 23.03 4.26 -33.13
C ALA A 207 23.68 5.60 -33.59
N GLU A 208 24.13 6.44 -32.65
CA GLU A 208 24.84 7.68 -32.93
C GLU A 208 26.11 7.45 -33.78
N ARG A 209 26.91 6.42 -33.42
CA ARG A 209 28.07 6.03 -34.22
C ARG A 209 27.68 5.57 -35.63
N SER A 210 26.61 4.80 -35.77
CA SER A 210 26.08 4.34 -37.05
C SER A 210 25.59 5.51 -37.90
N ILE A 211 24.85 6.44 -37.30
CA ILE A 211 24.40 7.68 -38.00
C ILE A 211 25.59 8.50 -38.50
N ALA A 212 26.65 8.64 -37.71
CA ALA A 212 27.85 9.37 -38.14
C ALA A 212 28.53 8.71 -39.37
N VAL A 213 28.53 7.37 -39.47
CA VAL A 213 29.02 6.63 -40.62
C VAL A 213 28.09 6.80 -41.82
N LEU A 214 26.79 6.62 -41.65
CA LEU A 214 25.79 6.77 -42.71
C LEU A 214 25.74 8.20 -43.25
N LYS A 215 25.94 9.19 -42.41
CA LYS A 215 26.04 10.60 -42.85
C LYS A 215 27.23 10.79 -43.80
N ARG A 216 28.44 10.34 -43.41
CA ARG A 216 29.63 10.39 -44.29
C ARG A 216 29.42 9.64 -45.61
N LEU A 217 28.77 8.44 -45.54
CA LEU A 217 28.43 7.68 -46.73
C LEU A 217 27.47 8.48 -47.64
N THR A 218 26.43 9.08 -47.08
CA THR A 218 25.48 9.89 -47.83
C THR A 218 26.15 11.08 -48.50
N ASP A 219 27.08 11.76 -47.80
CA ASP A 219 27.83 12.88 -48.32
C ASP A 219 28.74 12.43 -49.49
N TYR A 220 29.42 11.26 -49.35
CA TYR A 220 30.20 10.67 -50.41
C TYR A 220 29.35 10.34 -51.65
N VAL A 221 28.22 9.63 -51.47
CA VAL A 221 27.29 9.27 -52.55
C VAL A 221 26.73 10.52 -53.23
N GLN A 222 26.41 11.57 -52.45
CA GLN A 222 25.97 12.86 -52.97
C GLN A 222 27.00 13.51 -53.90
N SER A 223 28.28 13.55 -53.49
CA SER A 223 29.36 14.10 -54.29
C SER A 223 29.60 13.30 -55.59
N ARG A 224 29.54 11.98 -55.53
CA ARG A 224 29.68 11.08 -56.71
C ARG A 224 28.50 11.22 -57.69
N PHE A 225 27.27 11.39 -57.15
CA PHE A 225 26.07 11.67 -57.96
C PHE A 225 26.22 13.02 -58.71
N GLN A 226 26.68 14.08 -58.03
CA GLN A 226 26.91 15.38 -58.65
C GLN A 226 27.98 15.34 -59.74
N ALA A 227 28.99 14.47 -59.59
CA ALA A 227 30.01 14.23 -60.60
C ALA A 227 29.54 13.29 -61.75
N GLY A 228 28.29 12.84 -61.76
CA GLY A 228 27.73 11.96 -62.78
C GLY A 228 28.14 10.48 -62.68
N HIS A 229 28.77 10.06 -61.59
CA HIS A 229 29.27 8.69 -61.40
C HIS A 229 28.29 7.73 -60.74
N LEU A 230 27.25 8.22 -60.14
CA LEU A 230 26.21 7.44 -59.45
C LEU A 230 24.82 7.89 -59.92
N SER A 231 23.84 6.99 -59.76
CA SER A 231 22.46 7.27 -60.12
C SER A 231 21.69 7.94 -58.97
N ALA A 232 20.55 8.57 -59.29
CA ALA A 232 19.61 9.09 -58.27
C ALA A 232 19.04 8.01 -57.34
N TYR A 233 19.01 6.77 -57.79
CA TYR A 233 18.58 5.65 -56.98
C TYR A 233 19.50 5.41 -55.77
N GLU A 234 20.80 5.34 -56.01
CA GLU A 234 21.83 5.13 -54.98
C GLU A 234 21.81 6.26 -53.94
N LEU A 235 21.65 7.50 -54.40
CA LEU A 235 21.52 8.67 -53.53
C LEU A 235 20.26 8.57 -52.65
N LYS A 236 19.10 8.23 -53.25
CA LYS A 236 17.85 8.06 -52.49
C LYS A 236 17.98 6.92 -51.49
N GLN A 237 18.62 5.81 -51.85
CA GLN A 237 18.85 4.67 -50.95
C GLN A 237 19.72 5.06 -49.74
N ALA A 238 20.84 5.77 -49.95
CA ALA A 238 21.70 6.24 -48.88
C ALA A 238 20.94 7.19 -47.91
N ARG A 239 20.18 8.12 -48.46
CA ARG A 239 19.35 9.04 -47.66
C ARG A 239 18.27 8.30 -46.87
N ALA A 240 17.60 7.28 -47.46
CA ALA A 240 16.59 6.47 -46.77
C ALA A 240 17.20 5.69 -45.59
N GLN A 241 18.42 5.13 -45.78
CA GLN A 241 19.11 4.44 -44.68
C GLN A 241 19.49 5.40 -43.55
N LEU A 242 19.98 6.58 -43.86
CA LEU A 242 20.28 7.61 -42.84
C LEU A 242 19.03 8.02 -42.08
N SER A 243 17.92 8.29 -42.77
CA SER A 243 16.64 8.67 -42.12
C SER A 243 16.11 7.55 -41.26
N ALA A 244 16.21 6.29 -41.69
CA ALA A 244 15.80 5.15 -40.89
C ALA A 244 16.65 4.99 -39.60
N ALA A 245 17.97 5.23 -39.70
CA ALA A 245 18.85 5.19 -38.52
C ALA A 245 18.52 6.31 -37.52
N GLN A 246 18.25 7.54 -38.01
CA GLN A 246 17.84 8.67 -37.18
C GLN A 246 16.49 8.41 -36.48
N ALA A 247 15.53 7.81 -37.20
CA ALA A 247 14.24 7.42 -36.58
C ALA A 247 14.41 6.41 -35.44
N ARG A 248 15.30 5.42 -35.61
CA ARG A 248 15.61 4.42 -34.55
C ARG A 248 16.26 5.08 -33.34
N GLU A 249 17.16 6.03 -33.53
CA GLU A 249 17.82 6.76 -32.45
C GLU A 249 16.80 7.57 -31.64
N SER A 250 15.88 8.25 -32.31
CA SER A 250 14.79 8.98 -31.65
C SER A 250 13.92 8.08 -30.76
N THR A 251 13.63 6.85 -31.22
CA THR A 251 12.90 5.85 -30.41
C THR A 251 13.68 5.46 -29.16
N LEU A 252 14.99 5.18 -29.30
CA LEU A 252 15.86 4.83 -28.16
C LEU A 252 15.98 5.96 -27.14
N THR A 253 15.99 7.20 -27.60
CA THR A 253 15.97 8.39 -26.72
C THR A 253 14.68 8.46 -25.92
N ALA A 254 13.55 8.17 -26.55
CA ALA A 254 12.25 8.12 -25.87
C ALA A 254 12.18 6.97 -24.85
N GLU A 255 12.67 5.77 -25.20
CA GLU A 255 12.75 4.62 -24.28
C GLU A 255 13.61 4.96 -23.05
N TYR A 256 14.79 5.50 -23.24
CA TYR A 256 15.65 5.93 -22.14
C TYR A 256 14.93 6.91 -21.22
N ALA A 257 14.31 7.94 -21.78
CA ALA A 257 13.58 8.93 -21.02
C ALA A 257 12.38 8.35 -20.25
N ALA A 258 11.70 7.36 -20.82
CA ALA A 258 10.60 6.67 -20.15
C ALA A 258 11.07 5.91 -18.89
N HIS A 259 12.15 5.14 -19.01
CA HIS A 259 12.72 4.40 -17.89
C HIS A 259 13.28 5.33 -16.80
N VAL A 260 13.94 6.43 -17.18
CA VAL A 260 14.44 7.43 -16.23
C VAL A 260 13.29 8.08 -15.45
N ARG A 261 12.18 8.39 -16.11
CA ARG A 261 10.97 8.91 -15.43
C ARG A 261 10.34 7.90 -14.49
N ALA A 262 10.28 6.63 -14.88
CA ALA A 262 9.78 5.55 -14.01
C ALA A 262 10.63 5.42 -12.74
N ILE A 263 11.97 5.46 -12.85
CA ILE A 263 12.87 5.48 -11.69
C ILE A 263 12.58 6.69 -10.79
N ALA A 264 12.37 7.87 -11.37
CA ALA A 264 12.05 9.06 -10.59
C ALA A 264 10.78 8.87 -9.75
N VAL A 265 9.71 8.34 -10.35
CA VAL A 265 8.46 8.04 -9.62
C VAL A 265 8.69 7.02 -8.52
N LEU A 266 9.36 5.90 -8.83
CA LEU A 266 9.65 4.85 -7.86
C LEU A 266 10.51 5.32 -6.68
N THR A 267 11.36 6.32 -6.91
CA THR A 267 12.22 6.92 -5.88
C THR A 267 11.62 8.18 -5.22
N GLY A 268 10.33 8.47 -5.47
CA GLY A 268 9.62 9.61 -4.89
C GLY A 268 10.13 10.98 -5.39
N GLN A 269 10.72 11.03 -6.59
CA GLN A 269 11.28 12.26 -7.14
C GLN A 269 10.40 12.81 -8.28
N VAL A 270 10.56 14.10 -8.55
CA VAL A 270 9.85 14.77 -9.65
C VAL A 270 10.50 14.37 -10.99
N PRO A 271 9.77 13.71 -11.92
CA PRO A 271 10.34 13.17 -13.15
C PRO A 271 10.99 14.21 -14.06
N GLN A 272 10.52 15.47 -14.02
CA GLN A 272 11.02 16.55 -14.87
C GLN A 272 12.44 17.01 -14.49
N THR A 273 12.77 16.94 -13.21
CA THR A 273 14.06 17.42 -12.67
C THR A 273 15.05 16.28 -12.44
N PHE A 274 14.57 15.05 -12.42
CA PHE A 274 15.41 13.89 -12.18
C PHE A 274 16.37 13.64 -13.35
N ARG A 275 17.61 13.33 -13.02
CA ARG A 275 18.63 12.88 -13.97
C ARG A 275 19.31 11.64 -13.42
N LEU A 276 19.44 10.63 -14.25
CA LEU A 276 20.17 9.42 -13.90
C LEU A 276 21.67 9.71 -13.99
N ALA A 277 22.40 9.44 -12.90
CA ALA A 277 23.84 9.63 -12.88
C ALA A 277 24.52 8.71 -13.90
N ASP A 278 25.57 9.22 -14.56
CA ASP A 278 26.35 8.42 -15.51
C ASP A 278 27.16 7.35 -14.77
N TYR A 279 27.02 6.10 -15.22
CA TYR A 279 27.78 4.95 -14.75
C TYR A 279 27.88 3.93 -15.90
N GLU A 280 29.08 3.46 -16.19
CA GLU A 280 29.28 2.44 -17.20
C GLU A 280 29.20 1.03 -16.55
N ILE A 281 28.09 0.32 -16.79
CA ILE A 281 27.96 -1.09 -16.39
C ILE A 281 28.92 -1.92 -17.26
N GLY A 282 29.76 -2.73 -16.64
CA GLY A 282 30.49 -3.80 -17.34
C GLY A 282 32.01 -3.72 -17.36
N ARG A 283 32.63 -2.69 -16.79
CA ARG A 283 34.11 -2.69 -16.66
C ARG A 283 34.62 -3.52 -15.50
N ALA A 284 33.81 -3.75 -14.46
CA ALA A 284 34.23 -4.52 -13.28
C ALA A 284 34.08 -6.04 -13.44
N SER A 285 33.09 -6.54 -14.21
CA SER A 285 32.81 -7.97 -14.30
C SER A 285 33.65 -8.75 -15.31
N CYS A 286 34.29 -8.07 -16.27
CA CYS A 286 35.13 -8.73 -17.27
C CYS A 286 36.61 -8.87 -16.86
N ARG A 287 37.08 -8.18 -15.81
CA ARG A 287 38.48 -8.23 -15.37
C ARG A 287 38.82 -9.35 -14.38
N GLU A 288 37.82 -9.98 -13.78
CA GLU A 288 38.04 -11.06 -12.78
C GLU A 288 37.86 -12.48 -13.33
N ARG A 289 37.76 -12.67 -14.67
CA ARG A 289 37.68 -14.01 -15.29
C ARG A 289 38.84 -14.25 -16.28
N VAL A 290 40.05 -14.00 -15.81
CA VAL A 290 41.26 -14.56 -16.43
C VAL A 290 42.09 -15.22 -15.33
#